data_66ae445ad5b5fc75e93aef89b7bb582b
#
_entry.id   66ae445ad5b5fc75e93aef89b7bb582b
#
_cell.length_a   1.000
_cell.length_b   1.000
_cell.length_c   1.000
_cell.angle_alpha   90.00
_cell.angle_beta   90.00
_cell.angle_gamma   90.00
#
_symmetry.space_group_name_H-M   'P 1'
#
loop_
_entity.id
_entity.type
_entity.pdbx_description
1 polymer ?
#
loop_
_entity_poly.entity_id
_entity_poly.type
_entity_poly.pdbx_seq_one_letter_code
_entity_poly.pdbx_strand_id
1 'polypeptide(L)'
;FGISQDEWQLIRNNPMKPLINKTLSGNYSPGSTIKPIVALSALENNIVSPKFTVNCKGHEHPLELYGQKYHCWKKEGHGFVNLREGMKQSCDTYFYEVARKLGVDRLSETAKKFGLGKKVFNNLFENEKNGLIPNTFWKKEILGKNWLLGETIITGIGQGYIQTTPIQLCLM
;
A
#
# COMPACT_ATOMS: atom_id res chain seq x y z
N PHE A 1 -24.85 2.32 37.28
CA PHE A 1 -24.42 2.59 35.89
C PHE A 1 -22.91 2.42 35.83
N GLY A 2 -22.43 1.66 34.85
CA GLY A 2 -21.02 1.35 34.63
C GLY A 2 -20.81 -0.14 34.41
N ILE A 3 -19.54 -0.55 34.28
CA ILE A 3 -19.13 -1.95 34.17
C ILE A 3 -18.47 -2.39 35.48
N SER A 4 -18.58 -3.68 35.83
CA SER A 4 -17.88 -4.26 36.97
C SER A 4 -16.36 -4.27 36.76
N GLN A 5 -15.62 -4.44 37.87
CA GLN A 5 -14.13 -4.55 37.80
C GLN A 5 -13.71 -5.76 36.93
N ASP A 6 -14.44 -6.87 37.04
CA ASP A 6 -14.13 -8.10 36.28
C ASP A 6 -14.39 -7.90 34.80
N GLU A 7 -15.52 -7.30 34.41
CA GLU A 7 -15.82 -6.94 33.02
C GLU A 7 -14.78 -5.96 32.45
N TRP A 8 -14.38 -4.96 33.25
CA TRP A 8 -13.32 -4.03 32.85
C TRP A 8 -12.00 -4.75 32.56
N GLN A 9 -11.58 -5.68 33.43
CA GLN A 9 -10.37 -6.46 33.23
C GLN A 9 -10.45 -7.34 31.97
N LEU A 10 -11.61 -7.96 31.72
CA LEU A 10 -11.85 -8.74 30.50
C LEU A 10 -11.70 -7.89 29.25
N ILE A 11 -12.30 -6.69 29.22
CA ILE A 11 -12.19 -5.77 28.08
C ILE A 11 -10.75 -5.28 27.91
N ARG A 12 -10.09 -4.85 28.99
CA ARG A 12 -8.74 -4.31 28.97
C ARG A 12 -7.69 -5.33 28.50
N ASN A 13 -7.84 -6.58 28.94
CA ASN A 13 -6.90 -7.66 28.63
C ASN A 13 -7.28 -8.44 27.35
N ASN A 14 -8.36 -8.04 26.69
CA ASN A 14 -8.81 -8.72 25.47
C ASN A 14 -7.75 -8.59 24.36
N PRO A 15 -7.26 -9.71 23.77
CA PRO A 15 -6.26 -9.69 22.71
C PRO A 15 -6.72 -8.93 21.45
N MET A 16 -8.05 -8.82 21.23
CA MET A 16 -8.64 -8.04 20.13
C MET A 16 -8.60 -6.53 20.36
N LYS A 17 -8.18 -6.06 21.57
CA LYS A 17 -8.02 -4.65 21.93
C LYS A 17 -9.25 -3.79 21.57
N PRO A 18 -10.46 -4.10 22.10
CA PRO A 18 -11.71 -3.40 21.72
C PRO A 18 -11.72 -1.91 22.10
N LEU A 19 -10.88 -1.49 23.06
CA LEU A 19 -10.78 -0.09 23.48
C LEU A 19 -9.97 0.78 22.52
N ILE A 20 -9.27 0.20 21.56
CA ILE A 20 -8.51 0.95 20.57
C ILE A 20 -9.41 1.30 19.39
N ASN A 21 -9.50 2.58 19.09
CA ASN A 21 -10.14 3.04 17.84
C ASN A 21 -9.25 2.67 16.64
N LYS A 22 -9.48 1.48 16.10
CA LYS A 22 -8.67 0.94 15.00
C LYS A 22 -8.77 1.77 13.72
N THR A 23 -9.85 2.51 13.54
CA THR A 23 -10.05 3.40 12.38
C THR A 23 -9.01 4.50 12.34
N LEU A 24 -8.67 5.07 13.51
CA LEU A 24 -7.72 6.17 13.64
C LEU A 24 -6.31 5.71 14.00
N SER A 25 -6.21 4.65 14.82
CA SER A 25 -4.94 4.23 15.43
C SER A 25 -4.36 2.96 14.85
N GLY A 26 -5.09 2.24 14.00
CA GLY A 26 -4.61 1.04 13.35
C GLY A 26 -3.78 1.38 12.10
N ASN A 27 -2.53 0.90 12.06
CA ASN A 27 -1.69 0.97 10.88
C ASN A 27 -1.71 -0.37 10.15
N TYR A 28 -2.14 -0.37 8.90
CA TYR A 28 -2.26 -1.58 8.08
C TYR A 28 -1.63 -1.37 6.71
N SER A 29 -1.10 -2.44 6.13
CA SER A 29 -0.73 -2.44 4.72
C SER A 29 -2.00 -2.27 3.87
N PRO A 30 -2.06 -1.26 2.99
CA PRO A 30 -3.28 -0.98 2.22
C PRO A 30 -3.61 -2.08 1.20
N GLY A 31 -2.63 -2.90 0.81
CA GLY A 31 -2.82 -3.89 -0.23
C GLY A 31 -3.28 -3.26 -1.55
N SER A 32 -4.08 -3.98 -2.30
CA SER A 32 -4.55 -3.53 -3.64
C SER A 32 -5.37 -2.24 -3.65
N THR A 33 -5.79 -1.72 -2.49
CA THR A 33 -6.48 -0.42 -2.43
C THR A 33 -5.60 0.75 -2.84
N ILE A 34 -4.25 0.59 -2.82
CA ILE A 34 -3.30 1.61 -3.28
C ILE A 34 -3.17 1.68 -4.81
N LYS A 35 -3.58 0.64 -5.54
CA LYS A 35 -3.38 0.54 -7.00
C LYS A 35 -3.96 1.71 -7.80
N PRO A 36 -5.10 2.30 -7.46
CA PRO A 36 -5.57 3.54 -8.10
C PRO A 36 -4.55 4.68 -8.04
N ILE A 37 -3.90 4.88 -6.89
CA ILE A 37 -2.86 5.91 -6.73
C ILE A 37 -1.62 5.58 -7.57
N VAL A 38 -1.20 4.32 -7.59
CA VAL A 38 -0.08 3.87 -8.45
C VAL A 38 -0.38 4.15 -9.92
N ALA A 39 -1.59 3.82 -10.37
CA ALA A 39 -2.06 4.05 -11.73
C ALA A 39 -2.06 5.56 -12.07
N LEU A 40 -2.66 6.36 -11.21
CA LEU A 40 -2.75 7.81 -11.40
C LEU A 40 -1.35 8.45 -11.43
N SER A 41 -0.50 8.08 -10.47
CA SER A 41 0.88 8.57 -10.44
C SER A 41 1.65 8.25 -11.71
N ALA A 42 1.48 7.04 -12.24
CA ALA A 42 2.14 6.62 -13.46
C ALA A 42 1.62 7.36 -14.71
N LEU A 43 0.32 7.67 -14.76
CA LEU A 43 -0.29 8.46 -15.83
C LEU A 43 0.13 9.95 -15.76
N GLU A 44 0.05 10.58 -14.59
CA GLU A 44 0.43 11.98 -14.38
C GLU A 44 1.90 12.24 -14.74
N ASN A 45 2.77 11.29 -14.43
CA ASN A 45 4.19 11.39 -14.73
C ASN A 45 4.57 10.88 -16.15
N ASN A 46 3.58 10.56 -16.99
CA ASN A 46 3.79 10.02 -18.35
C ASN A 46 4.68 8.77 -18.38
N ILE A 47 4.68 7.96 -17.31
CA ILE A 47 5.48 6.73 -17.20
C ILE A 47 4.85 5.60 -18.00
N VAL A 48 3.52 5.54 -18.02
CA VAL A 48 2.75 4.61 -18.84
C VAL A 48 1.56 5.34 -19.46
N SER A 49 1.10 4.85 -20.59
CA SER A 49 -0.19 5.27 -21.17
C SER A 49 -1.29 4.26 -20.79
N PRO A 50 -2.58 4.60 -20.95
CA PRO A 50 -3.69 3.65 -20.77
C PRO A 50 -3.58 2.38 -21.63
N LYS A 51 -2.83 2.45 -22.74
CA LYS A 51 -2.58 1.35 -23.67
C LYS A 51 -1.37 0.49 -23.28
N PHE A 52 -0.58 0.90 -22.27
CA PHE A 52 0.54 0.09 -21.79
C PHE A 52 0.05 -1.29 -21.37
N THR A 53 0.66 -2.33 -21.90
CA THR A 53 0.21 -3.71 -21.75
C THR A 53 1.31 -4.57 -21.14
N VAL A 54 0.92 -5.45 -20.23
CA VAL A 54 1.79 -6.45 -19.58
C VAL A 54 1.19 -7.83 -19.79
N ASN A 55 2.00 -8.84 -20.07
CA ASN A 55 1.56 -10.22 -20.13
C ASN A 55 1.73 -10.90 -18.77
N CYS A 56 0.63 -11.14 -18.08
CA CYS A 56 0.58 -11.87 -16.81
C CYS A 56 0.37 -13.36 -17.07
N LYS A 57 1.43 -14.14 -16.95
CA LYS A 57 1.43 -15.59 -17.16
C LYS A 57 1.00 -16.40 -15.92
N GLY A 58 0.66 -15.72 -14.82
CA GLY A 58 0.17 -16.35 -13.62
C GLY A 58 1.20 -16.61 -12.53
N HIS A 59 0.77 -17.37 -11.53
CA HIS A 59 1.58 -17.61 -10.32
C HIS A 59 2.87 -18.40 -10.61
N GLU A 60 2.80 -19.36 -11.52
CA GLU A 60 3.95 -20.21 -11.89
C GLU A 60 5.03 -19.47 -12.70
N HIS A 61 4.71 -18.27 -13.19
CA HIS A 61 5.61 -17.42 -13.96
C HIS A 61 5.76 -16.04 -13.30
N PRO A 62 6.41 -15.96 -12.13
CA PRO A 62 6.58 -14.71 -11.40
C PRO A 62 7.47 -13.73 -12.16
N LEU A 63 7.35 -12.45 -11.83
CA LEU A 63 8.37 -11.48 -12.15
C LEU A 63 9.61 -11.79 -11.30
N GLU A 64 10.73 -12.08 -11.92
CA GLU A 64 11.99 -12.32 -11.20
C GLU A 64 12.90 -11.09 -11.26
N LEU A 65 13.39 -10.69 -10.10
CA LEU A 65 14.32 -9.55 -10.00
C LEU A 65 15.32 -9.82 -8.87
N TYR A 66 16.60 -9.82 -9.20
CA TYR A 66 17.70 -10.05 -8.25
C TYR A 66 17.49 -11.29 -7.37
N GLY A 67 17.03 -12.39 -7.95
CA GLY A 67 16.76 -13.64 -7.25
C GLY A 67 15.48 -13.66 -6.40
N GLN A 68 14.72 -12.57 -6.39
CA GLN A 68 13.40 -12.51 -5.74
C GLN A 68 12.28 -12.75 -6.74
N LYS A 69 11.25 -13.47 -6.32
CA LYS A 69 10.09 -13.84 -7.12
C LYS A 69 8.84 -13.09 -6.65
N TYR A 70 8.17 -12.41 -7.58
CA TYR A 70 6.96 -11.63 -7.31
C TYR A 70 5.80 -12.27 -8.06
N HIS A 71 4.95 -12.97 -7.33
CA HIS A 71 3.87 -13.77 -7.89
C HIS A 71 2.60 -12.95 -8.07
N CYS A 72 1.84 -13.23 -9.12
CA CYS A 72 0.46 -12.79 -9.21
C CYS A 72 -0.46 -13.76 -8.44
N TRP A 73 -1.54 -13.24 -7.88
CA TRP A 73 -2.50 -14.05 -7.12
C TRP A 73 -3.23 -15.10 -8.00
N LYS A 74 -3.44 -14.81 -9.29
CA LYS A 74 -4.15 -15.70 -10.21
C LYS A 74 -3.21 -16.77 -10.77
N LYS A 75 -3.53 -18.04 -10.54
CA LYS A 75 -2.67 -19.17 -10.92
C LYS A 75 -2.41 -19.22 -12.43
N GLU A 76 -3.46 -19.17 -13.22
CA GLU A 76 -3.40 -19.28 -14.70
C GLU A 76 -2.97 -17.97 -15.39
N GLY A 77 -2.83 -16.89 -14.61
CA GLY A 77 -2.53 -15.57 -15.13
C GLY A 77 -3.75 -14.83 -15.69
N HIS A 78 -3.50 -13.58 -16.06
CA HIS A 78 -4.52 -12.69 -16.62
C HIS A 78 -4.38 -12.50 -18.13
N GLY A 79 -3.33 -13.09 -18.74
CA GLY A 79 -2.97 -12.83 -20.13
C GLY A 79 -2.44 -11.40 -20.34
N PHE A 80 -2.69 -10.85 -21.50
CA PHE A 80 -2.34 -9.46 -21.80
C PHE A 80 -3.34 -8.51 -21.15
N VAL A 81 -2.84 -7.69 -20.22
CA VAL A 81 -3.64 -6.72 -19.47
C VAL A 81 -3.10 -5.30 -19.70
N ASN A 82 -3.99 -4.38 -20.02
CA ASN A 82 -3.75 -2.94 -20.00
C ASN A 82 -4.15 -2.35 -18.65
N LEU A 83 -4.08 -1.02 -18.49
CA LEU A 83 -4.43 -0.35 -17.25
C LEU A 83 -5.84 -0.70 -16.75
N ARG A 84 -6.83 -0.67 -17.63
CA ARG A 84 -8.23 -0.97 -17.26
C ARG A 84 -8.40 -2.40 -16.77
N GLU A 85 -7.86 -3.37 -17.51
CA GLU A 85 -7.94 -4.78 -17.12
C GLU A 85 -7.07 -5.08 -15.89
N GLY A 86 -5.90 -4.45 -15.76
CA GLY A 86 -5.05 -4.55 -14.59
C GLY A 86 -5.74 -4.06 -13.31
N MET A 87 -6.46 -2.94 -13.40
CA MET A 87 -7.30 -2.42 -12.30
C MET A 87 -8.49 -3.34 -12.00
N LYS A 88 -9.29 -3.67 -13.01
CA LYS A 88 -10.51 -4.49 -12.89
C LYS A 88 -10.23 -5.84 -12.24
N GLN A 89 -9.13 -6.49 -12.61
CA GLN A 89 -8.75 -7.82 -12.15
C GLN A 89 -7.70 -7.78 -11.01
N SER A 90 -7.32 -6.59 -10.56
CA SER A 90 -6.28 -6.42 -9.53
C SER A 90 -4.99 -7.19 -9.85
N CYS A 91 -4.53 -7.14 -11.09
CA CYS A 91 -3.37 -7.91 -11.56
C CYS A 91 -2.07 -7.40 -10.93
N ASP A 92 -1.45 -8.18 -10.03
CA ASP A 92 -0.22 -7.79 -9.37
C ASP A 92 0.94 -7.64 -10.36
N THR A 93 1.07 -8.55 -11.33
CA THR A 93 2.14 -8.48 -12.35
C THR A 93 2.09 -7.15 -13.12
N TYR A 94 0.89 -6.66 -13.47
CA TYR A 94 0.73 -5.36 -14.11
C TYR A 94 1.28 -4.24 -13.21
N PHE A 95 0.89 -4.22 -11.96
CA PHE A 95 1.30 -3.19 -11.01
C PHE A 95 2.75 -3.29 -10.56
N TYR A 96 3.35 -4.47 -10.57
CA TYR A 96 4.79 -4.62 -10.40
C TYR A 96 5.57 -3.88 -11.50
N GLU A 97 5.17 -4.05 -12.75
CA GLU A 97 5.81 -3.38 -13.89
C GLU A 97 5.56 -1.87 -13.89
N VAL A 98 4.36 -1.43 -13.55
CA VAL A 98 4.04 -0.01 -13.41
C VAL A 98 4.87 0.62 -12.29
N ALA A 99 4.90 0.02 -11.11
CA ALA A 99 5.66 0.53 -9.97
C ALA A 99 7.17 0.55 -10.25
N ARG A 100 7.69 -0.50 -10.89
CA ARG A 100 9.10 -0.58 -11.29
C ARG A 100 9.53 0.59 -12.19
N LYS A 101 8.67 0.97 -13.14
CA LYS A 101 8.91 2.10 -14.05
C LYS A 101 8.72 3.46 -13.36
N LEU A 102 7.73 3.56 -12.48
CA LEU A 102 7.36 4.79 -11.77
C LEU A 102 8.42 5.22 -10.75
N GLY A 103 8.89 4.27 -9.95
CA GLY A 103 9.74 4.55 -8.80
C GLY A 103 8.94 4.96 -7.55
N VAL A 104 9.51 4.67 -6.37
CA VAL A 104 8.82 4.89 -5.09
C VAL A 104 8.63 6.38 -4.77
N ASP A 105 9.54 7.25 -5.18
CA ASP A 105 9.48 8.67 -4.81
C ASP A 105 8.29 9.36 -5.46
N ARG A 106 8.04 9.15 -6.77
CA ARG A 106 6.85 9.66 -7.47
C ARG A 106 5.56 9.07 -6.90
N LEU A 107 5.56 7.77 -6.58
CA LEU A 107 4.43 7.14 -5.90
C LEU A 107 4.16 7.82 -4.55
N SER A 108 5.19 8.03 -3.75
CA SER A 108 5.10 8.70 -2.44
C SER A 108 4.54 10.12 -2.56
N GLU A 109 5.01 10.90 -3.52
CA GLU A 109 4.50 12.26 -3.78
C GLU A 109 3.01 12.26 -4.10
N THR A 110 2.58 11.40 -5.02
CA THR A 110 1.16 11.28 -5.38
C THR A 110 0.33 10.81 -4.18
N ALA A 111 0.76 9.79 -3.46
CA ALA A 111 0.06 9.29 -2.28
C ALA A 111 -0.15 10.37 -1.20
N LYS A 112 0.85 11.23 -0.98
CA LYS A 112 0.76 12.37 -0.06
C LYS A 112 -0.26 13.43 -0.51
N LYS A 113 -0.42 13.66 -1.82
CA LYS A 113 -1.47 14.56 -2.36
C LYS A 113 -2.87 14.06 -1.99
N PHE A 114 -3.06 12.75 -1.88
CA PHE A 114 -4.30 12.12 -1.41
C PHE A 114 -4.44 12.04 0.11
N GLY A 115 -3.55 12.70 0.86
CA GLY A 115 -3.63 12.76 2.32
C GLY A 115 -3.03 11.57 3.06
N LEU A 116 -2.45 10.60 2.35
CA LEU A 116 -1.76 9.47 2.98
C LEU A 116 -0.44 9.93 3.65
N GLY A 117 -0.07 9.28 4.75
CA GLY A 117 1.16 9.58 5.48
C GLY A 117 1.08 10.79 6.42
N LYS A 118 -0.12 11.33 6.67
CA LYS A 118 -0.38 12.41 7.63
C LYS A 118 -1.69 12.18 8.38
N LYS A 119 -1.83 12.80 9.55
CA LYS A 119 -3.10 12.79 10.28
C LYS A 119 -4.20 13.47 9.46
N VAL A 120 -5.39 12.89 9.50
CA VAL A 120 -6.59 13.40 8.82
C VAL A 120 -7.20 14.59 9.57
N PHE A 121 -7.24 14.49 10.91
CA PHE A 121 -7.95 15.43 11.78
C PHE A 121 -7.03 16.44 12.46
N ASN A 122 -5.81 16.67 11.98
CA ASN A 122 -4.91 17.71 12.45
C ASN A 122 -4.76 17.78 13.99
N ASN A 123 -4.53 16.63 14.63
CA ASN A 123 -4.39 16.47 16.09
C ASN A 123 -5.67 16.64 16.92
N LEU A 124 -6.86 16.63 16.31
CA LEU A 124 -8.12 16.58 17.07
C LEU A 124 -8.22 15.30 17.93
N PHE A 125 -7.62 14.20 17.48
CA PHE A 125 -7.54 12.93 18.20
C PHE A 125 -6.09 12.57 18.53
N GLU A 126 -5.76 12.50 19.82
CA GLU A 126 -4.38 12.22 20.29
C GLU A 126 -3.83 10.90 19.74
N ASN A 127 -4.67 9.86 19.65
CA ASN A 127 -4.29 8.52 19.23
C ASN A 127 -4.30 8.32 17.71
N GLU A 128 -4.55 9.37 16.92
CA GLU A 128 -4.52 9.27 15.47
C GLU A 128 -3.10 9.01 14.96
N LYS A 129 -2.95 8.01 14.09
CA LYS A 129 -1.68 7.66 13.45
C LYS A 129 -1.53 8.28 12.07
N ASN A 130 -0.29 8.62 11.73
CA ASN A 130 0.06 9.19 10.42
C ASN A 130 0.06 8.16 9.29
N GLY A 131 0.10 6.86 9.61
CA GLY A 131 0.52 5.89 8.61
C GLY A 131 1.99 6.10 8.21
N LEU A 132 2.39 5.46 7.14
CA LEU A 132 3.74 5.59 6.56
C LEU A 132 3.65 5.45 5.05
N ILE A 133 4.07 6.48 4.33
CA ILE A 133 4.29 6.44 2.89
C ILE A 133 5.80 6.51 2.66
N PRO A 134 6.44 5.36 2.40
CA PRO A 134 7.89 5.28 2.29
C PRO A 134 8.39 5.94 1.00
N ASN A 135 9.64 6.42 1.05
CA ASN A 135 10.41 6.87 -0.09
C ASN A 135 11.91 6.64 0.15
N THR A 136 12.75 6.98 -0.84
CA THR A 136 14.19 6.79 -0.75
C THR A 136 14.81 7.58 0.41
N PHE A 137 14.39 8.82 0.59
CA PHE A 137 14.85 9.70 1.67
C PHE A 137 14.49 9.14 3.05
N TRP A 138 13.21 8.80 3.28
CA TRP A 138 12.76 8.20 4.53
C TRP A 138 13.59 6.98 4.93
N LYS A 139 13.84 6.07 3.99
CA LYS A 139 14.59 4.85 4.30
C LYS A 139 16.04 5.15 4.67
N LYS A 140 16.67 6.10 3.98
CA LYS A 140 18.03 6.53 4.27
C LYS A 140 18.15 7.15 5.66
N GLU A 141 17.23 8.08 6.00
CA GLU A 141 17.24 8.79 7.28
C GLU A 141 16.89 7.89 8.47
N ILE A 142 15.85 7.08 8.33
CA ILE A 142 15.31 6.30 9.46
C ILE A 142 16.03 4.95 9.65
N LEU A 143 16.39 4.29 8.55
CA LEU A 143 16.99 2.95 8.60
C LEU A 143 18.48 2.92 8.24
N GLY A 144 19.06 4.04 7.82
CA GLY A 144 20.46 4.12 7.37
C GLY A 144 20.78 3.29 6.12
N LYS A 145 19.76 2.85 5.37
CA LYS A 145 19.89 1.92 4.24
C LYS A 145 19.42 2.54 2.94
N ASN A 146 20.03 2.14 1.82
CA ASN A 146 19.56 2.52 0.50
C ASN A 146 18.27 1.79 0.16
N TRP A 147 17.43 2.44 -0.67
CA TRP A 147 16.22 1.84 -1.22
C TRP A 147 16.55 0.78 -2.25
N LEU A 148 15.81 -0.32 -2.25
CA LEU A 148 15.96 -1.40 -3.22
C LEU A 148 14.78 -1.40 -4.20
N LEU A 149 15.04 -1.77 -5.46
CA LEU A 149 13.98 -1.83 -6.48
C LEU A 149 12.86 -2.81 -6.12
N GLY A 150 13.20 -3.93 -5.47
CA GLY A 150 12.21 -4.89 -4.97
C GLY A 150 11.21 -4.28 -3.98
N GLU A 151 11.66 -3.32 -3.17
CA GLU A 151 10.78 -2.60 -2.24
C GLU A 151 9.79 -1.68 -2.98
N THR A 152 10.21 -1.09 -4.11
CA THR A 152 9.31 -0.34 -4.99
C THR A 152 8.20 -1.25 -5.53
N ILE A 153 8.56 -2.45 -5.98
CA ILE A 153 7.64 -3.43 -6.56
C ILE A 153 6.55 -3.80 -5.55
N ILE A 154 6.93 -4.17 -4.33
CA ILE A 154 5.96 -4.55 -3.29
C ILE A 154 5.15 -3.35 -2.77
N THR A 155 5.76 -2.15 -2.72
CA THR A 155 5.03 -0.92 -2.38
C THR A 155 3.94 -0.63 -3.42
N GLY A 156 4.18 -0.93 -4.70
CA GLY A 156 3.21 -0.77 -5.79
C GLY A 156 1.95 -1.61 -5.67
N ILE A 157 1.95 -2.64 -4.84
CA ILE A 157 0.76 -3.44 -4.50
C ILE A 157 0.31 -3.24 -3.05
N GLY A 158 0.80 -2.19 -2.39
CA GLY A 158 0.40 -1.81 -1.04
C GLY A 158 0.96 -2.70 0.07
N GLN A 159 2.14 -3.26 -0.13
CA GLN A 159 2.84 -4.08 0.85
C GLN A 159 4.24 -3.51 1.19
N GLY A 160 5.00 -4.20 2.02
CA GLY A 160 6.30 -3.73 2.49
C GLY A 160 6.18 -2.68 3.60
N TYR A 161 6.89 -1.57 3.46
CA TYR A 161 6.89 -0.52 4.49
C TYR A 161 5.64 0.37 4.52
N ILE A 162 4.84 0.37 3.44
CA ILE A 162 3.66 1.24 3.35
C ILE A 162 2.62 0.86 4.39
N GLN A 163 2.14 1.86 5.14
CA GLN A 163 1.10 1.70 6.15
C GLN A 163 0.11 2.85 6.08
N THR A 164 -1.16 2.53 6.21
CA THR A 164 -2.25 3.49 6.22
C THR A 164 -3.21 3.18 7.37
N THR A 165 -3.95 4.18 7.81
CA THR A 165 -5.09 3.97 8.68
C THR A 165 -6.36 3.77 7.84
N PRO A 166 -7.39 3.04 8.35
CA PRO A 166 -8.66 2.90 7.63
C PRO A 166 -9.30 4.24 7.26
N ILE A 167 -9.20 5.25 8.12
CA ILE A 167 -9.76 6.58 7.80
C ILE A 167 -9.03 7.25 6.63
N GLN A 168 -7.71 7.08 6.51
CA GLN A 168 -6.95 7.59 5.37
C GLN A 168 -7.43 6.94 4.06
N LEU A 169 -7.69 5.62 4.07
CA LEU A 169 -8.20 4.92 2.90
C LEU A 169 -9.62 5.33 2.52
N CYS A 170 -10.44 5.72 3.50
CA CYS A 170 -11.79 6.22 3.23
C CYS A 170 -11.79 7.61 2.58
N LEU A 171 -10.75 8.41 2.82
CA LEU A 171 -10.63 9.77 2.28
C LEU A 171 -9.85 9.84 0.96
N MET A 172 -9.04 8.86 0.71
CA MET A 172 -8.28 8.69 -0.52
C MET A 172 -9.21 8.48 -1.72
#